data_6d92876ede319525a0d13857a35675ed
#
_entry.id   6d92876ede319525a0d13857a35675ed
#
_cell.length_a   1.000
_cell.length_b   1.000
_cell.length_c   1.000
_cell.angle_alpha   90.00
_cell.angle_beta   90.00
_cell.angle_gamma   90.00
#
_symmetry.space_group_name_H-M   'P 1'
#
loop_
_entity.id
_entity.type
_entity.pdbx_description
1 polymer ?
#
loop_
_entity_poly.entity_id
_entity_poly.type
_entity_poly.pdbx_seq_one_letter_code
_entity_poly.pdbx_strand_id
1 'polypeptide(L)'
;MVLKRDQTVAQVEIKVDQSVPTYIVSTKGVTDLLGLPPRLIPVLDFPVALADKMAAWNERRLLRDVYDIWFFLCMGVKVDEKRLLSRIQKPAYSRLVDVSRQLEERTVPAFYDLLRKEITELTDKEVSESLSDLLPEVELTGLAMRFKAEFQKAFPG
;
A
#
# COMPACT_ATOMS: atom_id res chain seq x y z
N MET A 1 6.25 19.78 2.74
CA MET A 1 7.02 20.15 3.93
C MET A 1 8.14 19.14 4.13
N VAL A 2 9.37 19.57 4.36
CA VAL A 2 10.53 18.70 4.60
C VAL A 2 10.99 18.88 6.05
N LEU A 3 11.04 17.78 6.79
CA LEU A 3 11.53 17.73 8.16
C LEU A 3 12.95 17.17 8.17
N LYS A 4 13.87 17.85 8.84
CA LYS A 4 15.26 17.38 9.02
C LYS A 4 15.55 17.22 10.50
N ARG A 5 16.07 16.06 10.89
CA ARG A 5 16.62 15.79 12.21
C ARG A 5 17.80 14.83 12.05
N ASP A 6 18.94 15.16 12.61
CA ASP A 6 20.14 14.31 12.66
C ASP A 6 20.53 13.70 11.29
N GLN A 7 20.51 14.52 10.22
CA GLN A 7 20.75 14.13 8.84
C GLN A 7 19.64 13.25 8.19
N THR A 8 18.61 12.90 8.92
CA THR A 8 17.45 12.21 8.36
C THR A 8 16.49 13.21 7.73
N VAL A 9 16.06 12.97 6.51
CA VAL A 9 15.10 13.82 5.80
C VAL A 9 13.79 13.05 5.65
N ALA A 10 12.70 13.60 6.19
CA ALA A 10 11.35 13.10 5.95
C ALA A 10 10.59 14.08 5.05
N GLN A 11 10.05 13.58 3.95
CA GLN A 11 9.15 14.35 3.09
C GLN A 11 7.71 14.05 3.48
N VAL A 12 6.95 15.11 3.77
CA VAL A 12 5.51 15.02 4.02
C VAL A 12 4.75 15.67 2.86
N GLU A 13 4.02 14.87 2.12
CA GLU A 13 3.09 15.35 1.09
C GLU A 13 1.70 15.53 1.72
N ILE A 14 1.10 16.70 1.50
CA ILE A 14 -0.23 17.00 1.99
C ILE A 14 -1.14 17.20 0.78
N LYS A 15 -2.17 16.37 0.66
CA LYS A 15 -3.25 16.53 -0.28
C LYS A 15 -4.54 16.77 0.49
N VAL A 16 -5.23 17.86 0.18
CA VAL A 16 -6.54 18.16 0.76
C VAL A 16 -7.62 17.57 -0.13
N ASP A 17 -8.38 16.61 0.41
CA ASP A 17 -9.57 16.05 -0.22
C ASP A 17 -10.68 15.98 0.84
N GLN A 18 -11.71 16.82 0.70
CA GLN A 18 -12.81 16.91 1.66
C GLN A 18 -13.90 15.84 1.44
N SER A 19 -13.82 15.08 0.35
CA SER A 19 -14.83 14.08 -0.02
C SER A 19 -14.50 12.67 0.45
N VAL A 20 -13.36 12.47 1.12
CA VAL A 20 -12.87 11.13 1.48
C VAL A 20 -13.37 10.73 2.85
N PRO A 21 -13.97 9.55 3.04
CA PRO A 21 -14.43 9.07 4.34
C PRO A 21 -13.23 8.90 5.30
N THR A 22 -13.41 9.38 6.52
CA THR A 22 -12.43 9.28 7.61
C THR A 22 -13.09 8.79 8.88
N TYR A 23 -12.31 8.19 9.77
CA TYR A 23 -12.74 7.90 11.14
C TYR A 23 -11.72 8.44 12.15
N ILE A 24 -12.15 8.59 13.39
CA ILE A 24 -11.33 9.16 14.45
C ILE A 24 -10.59 8.06 15.20
N VAL A 25 -9.27 8.19 15.29
CA VAL A 25 -8.40 7.28 16.05
C VAL A 25 -7.73 8.03 17.19
N SER A 26 -7.67 7.38 18.36
CA SER A 26 -6.89 7.88 19.48
C SER A 26 -5.43 7.45 19.36
N THR A 27 -4.50 8.37 19.56
CA THR A 27 -3.06 8.06 19.61
C THR A 27 -2.63 7.45 20.95
N LYS A 28 -3.55 7.20 21.89
CA LYS A 28 -3.26 6.77 23.27
C LYS A 28 -2.27 5.61 23.35
N GLY A 29 -2.45 4.57 22.52
CA GLY A 29 -1.57 3.38 22.53
C GLY A 29 -0.09 3.69 22.26
N VAL A 30 0.18 4.72 21.44
CA VAL A 30 1.55 5.14 21.11
C VAL A 30 2.03 6.21 22.06
N THR A 31 1.17 7.20 22.39
CA THR A 31 1.55 8.32 23.24
C THR A 31 1.82 7.94 24.68
N ASP A 32 1.13 6.92 25.22
CA ASP A 32 1.38 6.40 26.57
C ASP A 32 2.84 5.84 26.68
N LEU A 33 3.35 5.17 25.63
CA LEU A 33 4.72 4.67 25.59
C LEU A 33 5.77 5.78 25.58
N LEU A 34 5.40 6.96 25.09
CA LEU A 34 6.27 8.13 24.96
C LEU A 34 6.07 9.18 26.07
N GLY A 35 5.18 8.92 27.03
CA GLY A 35 4.82 9.88 28.05
C GLY A 35 4.16 11.15 27.50
N LEU A 36 3.49 11.08 26.36
CA LEU A 36 2.84 12.21 25.70
C LEU A 36 1.31 12.16 25.91
N PRO A 37 0.64 13.32 25.91
CA PRO A 37 -0.83 13.35 25.98
C PRO A 37 -1.45 12.75 24.72
N PRO A 38 -2.52 11.93 24.87
CA PRO A 38 -3.23 11.35 23.74
C PRO A 38 -3.96 12.44 22.94
N ARG A 39 -4.08 12.20 21.63
CA ARG A 39 -4.83 13.04 20.71
C ARG A 39 -5.81 12.20 19.89
N LEU A 40 -6.89 12.82 19.45
CA LEU A 40 -7.81 12.28 18.48
C LEU A 40 -7.41 12.81 17.09
N ILE A 41 -7.14 11.91 16.15
CA ILE A 41 -6.76 12.27 14.79
C ILE A 41 -7.72 11.64 13.78
N PRO A 42 -8.15 12.37 12.74
CA PRO A 42 -8.86 11.77 11.63
C PRO A 42 -7.88 10.95 10.78
N VAL A 43 -8.23 9.72 10.48
CA VAL A 43 -7.49 8.84 9.57
C VAL A 43 -8.40 8.42 8.42
N LEU A 44 -7.79 8.17 7.27
CA LEU A 44 -8.50 7.69 6.09
C LEU A 44 -9.15 6.33 6.38
N ASP A 45 -10.37 6.13 5.92
CA ASP A 45 -11.06 4.85 6.03
C ASP A 45 -10.24 3.74 5.33
N PHE A 46 -10.06 2.60 5.99
CA PHE A 46 -9.14 1.55 5.52
C PHE A 46 -9.52 0.95 4.17
N PRO A 47 -10.79 0.66 3.86
CA PRO A 47 -11.20 0.26 2.51
C PRO A 47 -10.74 1.22 1.41
N VAL A 48 -10.87 2.52 1.67
CA VAL A 48 -10.45 3.60 0.75
C VAL A 48 -8.92 3.69 0.69
N ALA A 49 -8.24 3.60 1.83
CA ALA A 49 -6.78 3.59 1.91
C ALA A 49 -6.18 2.41 1.14
N LEU A 50 -6.76 1.22 1.28
CA LEU A 50 -6.36 0.03 0.54
C LEU A 50 -6.55 0.23 -0.98
N ALA A 51 -7.71 0.72 -1.42
CA ALA A 51 -7.96 1.00 -2.83
C ALA A 51 -6.96 2.02 -3.41
N ASP A 52 -6.63 3.07 -2.66
CA ASP A 52 -5.64 4.07 -3.07
C ASP A 52 -4.20 3.49 -3.12
N LYS A 53 -3.84 2.58 -2.21
CA LYS A 53 -2.56 1.86 -2.25
C LYS A 53 -2.47 0.91 -3.45
N MET A 54 -3.55 0.20 -3.76
CA MET A 54 -3.62 -0.65 -4.94
C MET A 54 -3.47 0.16 -6.25
N ALA A 55 -4.16 1.29 -6.35
CA ALA A 55 -4.00 2.19 -7.49
C ALA A 55 -2.57 2.77 -7.58
N ALA A 56 -1.96 3.15 -6.45
CA ALA A 56 -0.59 3.62 -6.41
C ALA A 56 0.41 2.55 -6.87
N TRP A 57 0.21 1.29 -6.45
CA TRP A 57 1.00 0.17 -6.96
C TRP A 57 0.83 0.02 -8.49
N ASN A 58 -0.39 0.11 -9.01
CA ASN A 58 -0.62 0.07 -10.45
C ASN A 58 0.17 1.15 -11.21
N GLU A 59 0.29 2.33 -10.63
CA GLU A 59 0.96 3.48 -11.23
C GLU A 59 2.50 3.43 -11.11
N ARG A 60 3.05 2.74 -10.11
CA ARG A 60 4.49 2.82 -9.75
C ARG A 60 5.22 1.49 -9.72
N ARG A 61 4.51 0.38 -9.53
CA ARG A 61 5.05 -0.98 -9.35
C ARG A 61 6.08 -1.10 -8.22
N LEU A 62 5.89 -0.38 -7.11
CA LEU A 62 6.81 -0.42 -5.98
C LEU A 62 6.42 -1.51 -4.98
N LEU A 63 7.40 -2.30 -4.52
CA LEU A 63 7.17 -3.37 -3.54
C LEU A 63 6.73 -2.86 -2.16
N ARG A 64 7.07 -1.64 -1.78
CA ARG A 64 6.52 -1.01 -0.57
C ARG A 64 4.99 -0.85 -0.62
N ASP A 65 4.43 -0.59 -1.81
CA ASP A 65 2.97 -0.52 -1.96
C ASP A 65 2.35 -1.93 -1.83
N VAL A 66 3.04 -2.98 -2.31
CA VAL A 66 2.63 -4.38 -2.09
C VAL A 66 2.63 -4.73 -0.59
N TYR A 67 3.66 -4.30 0.16
CA TYR A 67 3.72 -4.49 1.61
C TYR A 67 2.54 -3.82 2.32
N ASP A 68 2.21 -2.58 1.97
CA ASP A 68 1.08 -1.87 2.54
C ASP A 68 -0.26 -2.57 2.21
N ILE A 69 -0.45 -3.02 0.96
CA ILE A 69 -1.64 -3.78 0.55
C ILE A 69 -1.74 -5.07 1.37
N TRP A 70 -0.66 -5.85 1.44
CA TRP A 70 -0.59 -7.08 2.22
C TRP A 70 -0.96 -6.85 3.70
N PHE A 71 -0.45 -5.79 4.30
CA PHE A 71 -0.76 -5.42 5.69
C PHE A 71 -2.27 -5.20 5.90
N PHE A 72 -2.91 -4.45 5.01
CA PHE A 72 -4.37 -4.26 5.06
C PHE A 72 -5.14 -5.58 4.87
N LEU A 73 -4.69 -6.43 3.95
CA LEU A 73 -5.32 -7.74 3.73
C LEU A 73 -5.21 -8.64 4.96
N CYS A 74 -4.05 -8.67 5.62
CA CYS A 74 -3.86 -9.39 6.89
C CYS A 74 -4.79 -8.90 8.01
N MET A 75 -5.17 -7.63 8.01
CA MET A 75 -6.17 -7.07 8.93
C MET A 75 -7.63 -7.41 8.52
N GLY A 76 -7.82 -8.11 7.41
CA GLY A 76 -9.16 -8.44 6.89
C GLY A 76 -9.89 -7.26 6.25
N VAL A 77 -9.18 -6.18 5.89
CA VAL A 77 -9.76 -5.02 5.21
C VAL A 77 -10.24 -5.42 3.82
N LYS A 78 -11.48 -5.06 3.48
CA LYS A 78 -12.03 -5.25 2.13
C LYS A 78 -11.77 -4.02 1.28
N VAL A 79 -11.53 -4.24 -0.01
CA VAL A 79 -11.28 -3.15 -0.96
C VAL A 79 -12.56 -2.35 -1.22
N ASP A 80 -12.48 -1.02 -1.23
CA ASP A 80 -13.50 -0.19 -1.88
C ASP A 80 -13.32 -0.25 -3.39
N GLU A 81 -14.01 -1.19 -4.04
CA GLU A 81 -13.89 -1.41 -5.49
C GLU A 81 -14.37 -0.21 -6.32
N LYS A 82 -15.31 0.58 -5.83
CA LYS A 82 -15.74 1.79 -6.52
C LYS A 82 -14.61 2.82 -6.55
N ARG A 83 -13.94 2.99 -5.43
CA ARG A 83 -12.76 3.86 -5.33
C ARG A 83 -11.63 3.33 -6.21
N LEU A 84 -11.31 2.05 -6.14
CA LEU A 84 -10.28 1.42 -6.97
C LEU A 84 -10.58 1.62 -8.46
N LEU A 85 -11.81 1.31 -8.91
CA LEU A 85 -12.20 1.49 -10.30
C LEU A 85 -12.01 2.93 -10.78
N SER A 86 -12.43 3.91 -9.97
CA SER A 86 -12.28 5.33 -10.32
C SER A 86 -10.81 5.75 -10.53
N ARG A 87 -9.90 5.12 -9.79
CA ARG A 87 -8.46 5.38 -9.86
C ARG A 87 -7.80 4.68 -11.06
N ILE A 88 -8.09 3.39 -11.28
CA ILE A 88 -7.47 2.63 -12.39
C ILE A 88 -8.00 3.05 -13.77
N GLN A 89 -9.17 3.69 -13.86
CA GLN A 89 -9.66 4.26 -15.11
C GLN A 89 -8.83 5.46 -15.60
N LYS A 90 -8.17 6.18 -14.68
CA LYS A 90 -7.35 7.37 -14.97
C LYS A 90 -5.99 7.29 -14.27
N PRO A 91 -5.18 6.27 -14.57
CA PRO A 91 -3.92 6.05 -13.88
C PRO A 91 -2.89 7.13 -14.26
N ALA A 92 -2.08 7.54 -13.28
CA ALA A 92 -0.94 8.43 -13.48
C ALA A 92 0.36 7.60 -13.47
N TYR A 93 0.59 6.82 -14.53
CA TYR A 93 1.76 5.94 -14.60
C TYR A 93 3.08 6.70 -14.45
N SER A 94 3.94 6.17 -13.58
CA SER A 94 5.34 6.61 -13.49
C SER A 94 6.05 6.31 -14.81
N ARG A 95 6.99 7.17 -15.18
CA ARG A 95 7.86 6.96 -16.36
C ARG A 95 8.70 5.68 -16.29
N LEU A 96 8.83 5.09 -15.10
CA LEU A 96 9.57 3.84 -14.88
C LEU A 96 8.73 2.58 -15.17
N VAL A 97 7.41 2.73 -15.33
CA VAL A 97 6.53 1.60 -15.65
C VAL A 97 6.47 1.42 -17.15
N ASP A 98 7.05 0.31 -17.63
CA ASP A 98 6.99 -0.07 -19.04
C ASP A 98 5.55 -0.18 -19.54
N VAL A 99 5.29 0.22 -20.79
CA VAL A 99 3.96 0.17 -21.40
C VAL A 99 3.40 -1.25 -21.39
N SER A 100 4.24 -2.27 -21.60
CA SER A 100 3.86 -3.69 -21.56
C SER A 100 3.39 -4.18 -20.18
N ARG A 101 3.71 -3.45 -19.13
CA ARG A 101 3.30 -3.74 -17.74
C ARG A 101 2.11 -2.89 -17.29
N GLN A 102 1.60 -2.02 -18.12
CA GLN A 102 0.42 -1.22 -17.81
C GLN A 102 -0.84 -2.06 -17.93
N LEU A 103 -1.86 -1.69 -17.16
CA LEU A 103 -3.16 -2.35 -17.20
C LEU A 103 -3.85 -2.02 -18.54
N GLU A 104 -4.03 -3.03 -19.39
CA GLU A 104 -4.67 -2.88 -20.71
C GLU A 104 -6.18 -2.65 -20.55
N GLU A 105 -6.85 -3.55 -19.84
CA GLU A 105 -8.26 -3.45 -19.54
C GLU A 105 -8.47 -2.85 -18.15
N ARG A 106 -9.01 -1.64 -18.07
CA ARG A 106 -9.15 -0.85 -16.82
C ARG A 106 -10.40 -1.24 -16.04
N THR A 107 -10.49 -2.52 -15.71
CA THR A 107 -11.55 -3.12 -14.88
C THR A 107 -10.95 -3.67 -13.59
N VAL A 108 -11.76 -3.81 -12.55
CA VAL A 108 -11.31 -4.36 -11.26
C VAL A 108 -10.87 -5.82 -11.40
N PRO A 109 -11.59 -6.70 -12.12
CA PRO A 109 -11.13 -8.08 -12.33
C PRO A 109 -9.77 -8.14 -13.05
N ALA A 110 -9.59 -7.42 -14.16
CA ALA A 110 -8.32 -7.39 -14.88
C ALA A 110 -7.16 -6.85 -14.02
N PHE A 111 -7.45 -5.87 -13.15
CA PHE A 111 -6.47 -5.39 -12.18
C PHE A 111 -6.09 -6.47 -11.16
N TYR A 112 -7.06 -7.22 -10.61
CA TYR A 112 -6.76 -8.31 -9.67
C TYR A 112 -5.94 -9.43 -10.33
N ASP A 113 -6.24 -9.76 -11.59
CA ASP A 113 -5.47 -10.75 -12.35
C ASP A 113 -4.02 -10.29 -12.56
N LEU A 114 -3.82 -9.04 -12.94
CA LEU A 114 -2.49 -8.45 -13.10
C LEU A 114 -1.72 -8.45 -11.75
N LEU A 115 -2.35 -7.99 -10.68
CA LEU A 115 -1.74 -7.95 -9.35
C LEU A 115 -1.35 -9.35 -8.88
N ARG A 116 -2.25 -10.33 -9.01
CA ARG A 116 -2.00 -11.73 -8.65
C ARG A 116 -0.84 -12.31 -9.45
N LYS A 117 -0.79 -12.08 -10.76
CA LYS A 117 0.31 -12.53 -11.63
C LYS A 117 1.65 -11.99 -11.13
N GLU A 118 1.77 -10.68 -10.98
CA GLU A 118 3.00 -10.02 -10.53
C GLU A 118 3.45 -10.51 -9.14
N ILE A 119 2.51 -10.70 -8.20
CA ILE A 119 2.83 -11.22 -6.87
C ILE A 119 3.28 -12.68 -6.92
N THR A 120 2.70 -13.51 -7.80
CA THR A 120 3.10 -14.92 -7.94
C THR A 120 4.52 -15.07 -8.46
N GLU A 121 4.98 -14.14 -9.28
CA GLU A 121 6.33 -14.12 -9.86
C GLU A 121 7.40 -13.57 -8.90
N LEU A 122 7.03 -12.88 -7.79
CA LEU A 122 7.98 -12.31 -6.84
C LEU A 122 8.90 -13.35 -6.21
N THR A 123 10.17 -12.99 -6.06
CA THR A 123 11.19 -13.78 -5.38
C THR A 123 11.58 -13.15 -4.03
N ASP A 124 12.08 -13.95 -3.08
CA ASP A 124 12.59 -13.44 -1.81
C ASP A 124 13.76 -12.46 -2.01
N LYS A 125 14.55 -12.65 -3.07
CA LYS A 125 15.65 -11.75 -3.43
C LYS A 125 15.13 -10.36 -3.78
N GLU A 126 14.14 -10.25 -4.68
CA GLU A 126 13.54 -8.95 -5.08
C GLU A 126 12.90 -8.23 -3.89
N VAL A 127 12.23 -8.99 -3.03
CA VAL A 127 11.61 -8.45 -1.80
C VAL A 127 12.69 -7.91 -0.86
N SER A 128 13.77 -8.67 -0.64
CA SER A 128 14.86 -8.26 0.23
C SER A 128 15.59 -7.03 -0.33
N GLU A 129 15.95 -7.02 -1.62
CA GLU A 129 16.61 -5.87 -2.25
C GLU A 129 15.77 -4.58 -2.20
N SER A 130 14.44 -4.70 -2.27
CA SER A 130 13.55 -3.53 -2.31
C SER A 130 13.13 -3.02 -0.93
N LEU A 131 13.14 -3.87 0.11
CA LEU A 131 12.58 -3.54 1.42
C LEU A 131 13.61 -3.58 2.56
N SER A 132 14.88 -3.94 2.29
CA SER A 132 15.93 -4.03 3.33
C SER A 132 16.19 -2.70 4.05
N ASP A 133 15.98 -1.57 3.40
CA ASP A 133 16.11 -0.25 4.02
C ASP A 133 14.90 0.13 4.92
N LEU A 134 13.81 -0.63 4.83
CA LEU A 134 12.55 -0.34 5.51
C LEU A 134 12.21 -1.36 6.60
N LEU A 135 12.65 -2.61 6.44
CA LEU A 135 12.29 -3.72 7.31
C LEU A 135 13.54 -4.45 7.84
N PRO A 136 13.51 -4.93 9.09
CA PRO A 136 14.58 -5.77 9.62
C PRO A 136 14.60 -7.14 8.91
N GLU A 137 15.77 -7.77 8.84
CA GLU A 137 16.01 -9.04 8.13
C GLU A 137 15.04 -10.15 8.58
N VAL A 138 14.69 -10.19 9.86
CA VAL A 138 13.76 -11.17 10.44
C VAL A 138 12.36 -11.07 9.80
N GLU A 139 11.94 -9.88 9.39
CA GLU A 139 10.65 -9.66 8.73
C GLU A 139 10.70 -9.94 7.23
N LEU A 140 11.87 -9.80 6.60
CA LEU A 140 12.07 -10.08 5.19
C LEU A 140 12.05 -11.57 4.87
N THR A 141 12.50 -12.41 5.83
CA THR A 141 12.57 -13.87 5.64
C THR A 141 11.22 -14.47 5.32
N GLY A 142 11.08 -15.08 4.12
CA GLY A 142 9.84 -15.69 3.63
C GLY A 142 8.70 -14.72 3.34
N LEU A 143 8.98 -13.41 3.23
CA LEU A 143 7.96 -12.39 3.00
C LEU A 143 7.28 -12.55 1.63
N ALA A 144 8.03 -12.94 0.58
CA ALA A 144 7.44 -13.22 -0.74
C ALA A 144 6.40 -14.35 -0.66
N MET A 145 6.66 -15.39 0.10
CA MET A 145 5.70 -16.49 0.30
C MET A 145 4.46 -16.02 1.07
N ARG A 146 4.64 -15.18 2.08
CA ARG A 146 3.50 -14.59 2.83
C ARG A 146 2.64 -13.69 1.95
N PHE A 147 3.25 -12.90 1.07
CA PHE A 147 2.50 -12.13 0.07
C PHE A 147 1.67 -13.05 -0.81
N LYS A 148 2.30 -14.06 -1.46
CA LYS A 148 1.60 -15.00 -2.34
C LYS A 148 0.39 -15.66 -1.66
N ALA A 149 0.57 -16.13 -0.43
CA ALA A 149 -0.51 -16.79 0.31
C ALA A 149 -1.70 -15.85 0.60
N GLU A 150 -1.44 -14.62 1.08
CA GLU A 150 -2.52 -13.70 1.43
C GLU A 150 -3.21 -13.12 0.18
N PHE A 151 -2.46 -12.82 -0.88
CA PHE A 151 -3.04 -12.34 -2.14
C PHE A 151 -3.88 -13.41 -2.84
N GLN A 152 -3.45 -14.67 -2.83
CA GLN A 152 -4.24 -15.77 -3.37
C GLN A 152 -5.55 -15.99 -2.60
N LYS A 153 -5.53 -15.81 -1.28
CA LYS A 153 -6.73 -15.88 -0.44
C LYS A 153 -7.68 -14.70 -0.68
N ALA A 154 -7.14 -13.50 -0.83
CA ALA A 154 -7.93 -12.28 -1.00
C ALA A 154 -8.53 -12.15 -2.40
N PHE A 155 -7.81 -12.61 -3.42
CA PHE A 155 -8.19 -12.53 -4.84
C PHE A 155 -8.11 -13.93 -5.48
N PRO A 156 -9.06 -14.83 -5.17
CA PRO A 156 -9.10 -16.16 -5.77
C PRO A 156 -9.32 -16.04 -7.29
N GLY A 157 -8.64 -16.94 -8.05
CA GLY A 157 -8.77 -17.01 -9.52
C GLY A 157 -10.02 -17.77 -9.95
#